data_a2fba686c1a7fea0d6fd32f646a7852d
#
_entry.id   a2fba686c1a7fea0d6fd32f646a7852d
#
_cell.length_a   1.000
_cell.length_b   1.000
_cell.length_c   1.000
_cell.angle_alpha   90.00
_cell.angle_beta   90.00
_cell.angle_gamma   90.00
#
_symmetry.space_group_name_H-M   'P 1'
#
loop_
_entity.id
_entity.type
_entity.pdbx_description
1 polymer ?
#
loop_
_entity_poly.entity_id
_entity_poly.type
_entity_poly.pdbx_seq_one_letter_code
_entity_poly.pdbx_strand_id
1 'polypeptide(L)'
;MKLIKPSFQIIEPTGYTIDDIYKSIELAGRCSHKSEDKITEISAKDFVGRMLNMKHLATCEFGTIYLYYKVDKPSTMVKEIIDFYKNNQYSKVECVNSYSDTYLERGMGRVYDIESEYFITTNLRVCLENNRQEYLTDALCEPTEYHYKRYTVKFICDRGILAEFTRHRRFSFMAESTRYCNYSKNKFNNQLTFIIPCWIKDLKEGNYYAYCEYHHAETDPCKEWFAACMNAEHVYTELIEKGWKPQEARTILPNSLKTELIMTGFDSDWQHFFKLRCAPNAHPQAKELADMLKDKFNK
;
A
#
# COMPACT_ATOMS: atom_id res chain seq x y z
N MET A 1 1.74 14.31 -24.42
CA MET A 1 1.32 13.36 -23.35
C MET A 1 2.04 12.02 -23.47
N LYS A 2 2.09 11.26 -22.39
CA LYS A 2 2.60 9.88 -22.38
C LYS A 2 1.46 8.90 -22.16
N LEU A 3 1.46 7.80 -22.90
CA LEU A 3 0.55 6.67 -22.70
C LEU A 3 1.32 5.47 -22.17
N ILE A 4 0.77 4.79 -21.15
CA ILE A 4 1.33 3.57 -20.57
C ILE A 4 0.22 2.56 -20.28
N LYS A 5 0.59 1.29 -20.17
CA LYS A 5 -0.28 0.24 -19.64
C LYS A 5 -0.27 0.23 -18.11
N PRO A 6 -1.34 -0.27 -17.46
CA PRO A 6 -1.32 -0.46 -16.03
C PRO A 6 -0.30 -1.55 -15.64
N SER A 7 0.25 -1.43 -14.43
CA SER A 7 1.20 -2.41 -13.91
C SER A 7 1.17 -2.44 -12.38
N PHE A 8 1.88 -3.41 -11.80
CA PHE A 8 2.06 -3.50 -10.36
C PHE A 8 3.47 -3.98 -10.00
N GLN A 9 3.83 -3.77 -8.76
CA GLN A 9 5.05 -4.28 -8.13
C GLN A 9 4.71 -4.73 -6.71
N ILE A 10 5.07 -5.97 -6.36
CA ILE A 10 5.08 -6.42 -4.97
C ILE A 10 6.32 -5.80 -4.31
N ILE A 11 6.11 -5.14 -3.18
CA ILE A 11 7.18 -4.50 -2.41
C ILE A 11 7.55 -5.44 -1.27
N GLU A 12 8.72 -6.04 -1.39
CA GLU A 12 9.28 -6.86 -0.30
C GLU A 12 9.93 -5.95 0.76
N PRO A 13 9.80 -6.28 2.05
CA PRO A 13 10.51 -5.58 3.10
C PRO A 13 12.03 -5.79 2.98
N THR A 14 12.83 -4.81 3.35
CA THR A 14 14.30 -4.91 3.38
C THR A 14 14.82 -5.72 4.56
N GLY A 15 14.00 -5.89 5.58
CA GLY A 15 14.24 -6.59 6.83
C GLY A 15 13.13 -6.29 7.82
N TYR A 16 13.37 -6.62 9.09
CA TYR A 16 12.34 -6.55 10.15
C TYR A 16 12.81 -5.78 11.40
N THR A 17 13.94 -5.11 11.31
CA THR A 17 14.41 -4.17 12.34
C THR A 17 13.58 -2.89 12.32
N ILE A 18 13.67 -2.07 13.36
CA ILE A 18 13.00 -0.75 13.39
C ILE A 18 13.42 0.12 12.21
N ASP A 19 14.68 0.08 11.80
CA ASP A 19 15.17 0.85 10.65
C ASP A 19 14.53 0.35 9.33
N ASP A 20 14.34 -0.96 9.17
CA ASP A 20 13.67 -1.52 7.99
C ASP A 20 12.17 -1.20 7.96
N ILE A 21 11.53 -1.20 9.12
CA ILE A 21 10.15 -0.73 9.28
C ILE A 21 10.04 0.74 8.84
N TYR A 22 10.99 1.59 9.24
CA TYR A 22 11.03 3.00 8.83
C TYR A 22 11.28 3.17 7.34
N LYS A 23 12.13 2.35 6.71
CA LYS A 23 12.34 2.34 5.25
C LYS A 23 11.04 2.02 4.51
N SER A 24 10.26 1.05 4.97
CA SER A 24 8.97 0.70 4.40
C SER A 24 7.97 1.86 4.48
N ILE A 25 7.95 2.56 5.61
CA ILE A 25 7.12 3.75 5.82
C ILE A 25 7.55 4.90 4.90
N GLU A 26 8.86 5.16 4.79
CA GLU A 26 9.38 6.20 3.92
C GLU A 26 9.04 5.93 2.46
N LEU A 27 9.27 4.71 1.97
CA LEU A 27 8.96 4.31 0.60
C LEU A 27 7.50 4.59 0.25
N ALA A 28 6.58 4.19 1.11
CA ALA A 28 5.16 4.45 0.91
C ALA A 28 4.83 5.95 0.98
N GLY A 29 5.33 6.65 1.98
CA GLY A 29 5.04 8.07 2.20
C GLY A 29 5.55 8.97 1.06
N ARG A 30 6.71 8.65 0.48
CA ARG A 30 7.30 9.40 -0.63
C ARG A 30 6.49 9.31 -1.91
N CYS A 31 5.72 8.23 -2.10
CA CYS A 31 4.81 8.07 -3.24
C CYS A 31 3.85 9.25 -3.38
N SER A 32 3.32 9.78 -2.28
CA SER A 32 2.32 10.85 -2.31
C SER A 32 2.82 12.16 -2.95
N HIS A 33 4.11 12.45 -2.84
CA HIS A 33 4.74 13.65 -3.37
C HIS A 33 5.68 13.36 -4.54
N LYS A 34 5.77 12.10 -4.95
CA LYS A 34 6.73 11.64 -5.95
C LYS A 34 8.15 12.12 -5.61
N SER A 35 8.59 11.81 -4.41
CA SER A 35 9.90 12.23 -3.87
C SER A 35 10.80 11.05 -3.49
N GLU A 36 10.64 9.95 -4.21
CA GLU A 36 11.44 8.72 -4.04
C GLU A 36 12.93 8.95 -4.34
N ASP A 37 13.23 9.95 -5.17
CA ASP A 37 14.59 10.45 -5.44
C ASP A 37 15.35 10.94 -4.19
N LYS A 38 14.62 11.19 -3.09
CA LYS A 38 15.19 11.63 -1.81
C LYS A 38 15.42 10.48 -0.81
N ILE A 39 15.12 9.25 -1.20
CA ILE A 39 15.40 8.08 -0.37
C ILE A 39 16.91 7.82 -0.39
N THR A 40 17.50 7.72 0.81
CA THR A 40 18.88 7.34 1.03
C THR A 40 18.96 6.27 2.12
N GLU A 41 20.10 5.67 2.33
CA GLU A 41 20.29 4.64 3.37
C GLU A 41 19.91 5.12 4.78
N ILE A 42 20.01 6.42 5.05
CA ILE A 42 19.80 7.00 6.39
C ILE A 42 18.57 7.92 6.47
N SER A 43 17.84 8.17 5.38
CA SER A 43 16.75 9.17 5.36
C SER A 43 15.49 8.74 6.09
N ALA A 44 15.27 7.43 6.28
CA ALA A 44 14.02 6.88 6.80
C ALA A 44 13.69 7.37 8.21
N LYS A 45 14.67 7.41 9.10
CA LYS A 45 14.49 7.87 10.49
C LYS A 45 14.00 9.31 10.56
N ASP A 46 14.65 10.20 9.81
CA ASP A 46 14.26 11.61 9.75
C ASP A 46 12.90 11.81 9.09
N PHE A 47 12.60 11.00 8.06
CA PHE A 47 11.29 11.04 7.40
C PHE A 47 10.18 10.66 8.38
N VAL A 48 10.32 9.53 9.07
CA VAL A 48 9.33 9.06 10.04
C VAL A 48 9.21 10.05 11.20
N GLY A 49 10.33 10.58 11.72
CA GLY A 49 10.33 11.61 12.76
C GLY A 49 9.50 12.84 12.37
N ARG A 50 9.62 13.33 11.13
CA ARG A 50 8.75 14.41 10.62
C ARG A 50 7.28 14.03 10.55
N MET A 51 6.95 12.80 10.09
CA MET A 51 5.56 12.32 10.05
C MET A 51 4.93 12.28 11.44
N LEU A 52 5.68 11.80 12.44
CA LEU A 52 5.25 11.76 13.83
C LEU A 52 5.01 13.17 14.38
N ASN A 53 5.93 14.10 14.17
CA ASN A 53 5.80 15.50 14.61
C ASN A 53 4.60 16.21 13.98
N MET A 54 4.29 15.90 12.71
CA MET A 54 3.11 16.44 12.01
C MET A 54 1.82 15.67 12.31
N LYS A 55 1.88 14.60 13.11
CA LYS A 55 0.76 13.68 13.40
C LYS A 55 0.17 13.03 12.14
N HIS A 56 0.98 12.83 11.11
CA HIS A 56 0.60 12.14 9.86
C HIS A 56 0.77 10.62 10.01
N LEU A 57 0.07 10.03 10.97
CA LEU A 57 0.24 8.62 11.37
C LEU A 57 -0.26 7.61 10.31
N ALA A 58 -1.01 8.04 9.32
CA ALA A 58 -1.48 7.14 8.25
C ALA A 58 -0.31 6.47 7.49
N THR A 59 0.83 7.16 7.34
CA THR A 59 2.03 6.56 6.72
C THR A 59 2.62 5.43 7.57
N CYS A 60 2.47 5.47 8.90
CA CYS A 60 2.99 4.46 9.82
C CYS A 60 2.26 3.11 9.70
N GLU A 61 1.12 3.04 9.01
CA GLU A 61 0.41 1.79 8.72
C GLU A 61 1.20 0.87 7.78
N PHE A 62 2.15 1.42 7.00
CA PHE A 62 3.01 0.66 6.10
C PHE A 62 4.20 0.00 6.81
N GLY A 63 4.47 0.36 8.05
CA GLY A 63 5.45 -0.28 8.90
C GLY A 63 4.86 -1.52 9.56
N THR A 64 4.95 -2.68 8.92
CA THR A 64 4.52 -3.96 9.49
C THR A 64 5.42 -4.35 10.67
N ILE A 65 4.82 -4.79 11.76
CA ILE A 65 5.48 -5.20 13.00
C ILE A 65 5.09 -6.62 13.33
N TYR A 66 6.09 -7.44 13.65
CA TYR A 66 5.94 -8.80 14.13
C TYR A 66 6.44 -8.87 15.57
N LEU A 67 5.58 -9.35 16.48
CA LEU A 67 5.90 -9.48 17.90
C LEU A 67 5.74 -10.93 18.33
N TYR A 68 6.63 -11.37 19.21
CA TYR A 68 6.59 -12.69 19.81
C TYR A 68 6.58 -12.58 21.34
N TYR A 69 5.66 -13.32 21.96
CA TYR A 69 5.57 -13.45 23.41
C TYR A 69 5.49 -14.92 23.80
N LYS A 70 6.39 -15.33 24.69
CA LYS A 70 6.36 -16.63 25.34
C LYS A 70 5.89 -16.47 26.78
N VAL A 71 4.93 -17.28 27.19
CA VAL A 71 4.23 -17.12 28.46
C VAL A 71 4.09 -18.48 29.16
N ASP A 72 4.92 -18.68 30.14
CA ASP A 72 4.87 -19.91 31.00
C ASP A 72 3.74 -19.84 32.04
N LYS A 73 3.49 -18.60 32.56
CA LYS A 73 2.36 -18.29 33.43
C LYS A 73 1.78 -16.94 33.04
N PRO A 74 0.52 -16.88 32.63
CA PRO A 74 -0.05 -15.63 32.16
C PRO A 74 -0.05 -14.56 33.27
N SER A 75 0.89 -13.62 33.19
CA SER A 75 0.79 -12.39 33.98
C SER A 75 -0.39 -11.57 33.47
N THR A 76 -1.05 -10.82 34.34
CA THR A 76 -2.17 -9.95 33.98
C THR A 76 -1.77 -9.00 32.86
N MET A 77 -0.56 -8.45 32.91
CA MET A 77 -0.03 -7.51 31.91
C MET A 77 0.09 -8.13 30.51
N VAL A 78 0.65 -9.33 30.39
CA VAL A 78 0.79 -9.99 29.08
C VAL A 78 -0.58 -10.34 28.51
N LYS A 79 -1.50 -10.79 29.37
CA LYS A 79 -2.88 -11.05 28.95
C LYS A 79 -3.55 -9.80 28.37
N GLU A 80 -3.42 -8.66 29.04
CA GLU A 80 -3.96 -7.38 28.55
C GLU A 80 -3.35 -6.96 27.20
N ILE A 81 -2.06 -7.19 26.99
CA ILE A 81 -1.39 -6.93 25.71
C ILE A 81 -1.97 -7.83 24.62
N ILE A 82 -2.08 -9.12 24.86
CA ILE A 82 -2.61 -10.09 23.90
C ILE A 82 -4.08 -9.78 23.58
N ASP A 83 -4.90 -9.51 24.58
CA ASP A 83 -6.32 -9.19 24.41
C ASP A 83 -6.51 -7.87 23.63
N PHE A 84 -5.63 -6.88 23.84
CA PHE A 84 -5.61 -5.66 23.03
C PHE A 84 -5.41 -5.98 21.56
N TYR A 85 -4.36 -6.72 21.19
CA TYR A 85 -4.09 -7.03 19.78
C TYR A 85 -5.16 -7.96 19.17
N LYS A 86 -5.73 -8.89 19.91
CA LYS A 86 -6.85 -9.73 19.45
C LYS A 86 -8.09 -8.93 19.09
N ASN A 87 -8.35 -7.84 19.82
CA ASN A 87 -9.51 -6.98 19.61
C ASN A 87 -9.25 -5.82 18.64
N ASN A 88 -8.01 -5.62 18.17
CA ASN A 88 -7.67 -4.57 17.22
C ASN A 88 -7.85 -5.06 15.79
N GLN A 89 -8.65 -4.34 14.98
CA GLN A 89 -8.97 -4.72 13.61
C GLN A 89 -7.78 -4.73 12.62
N TYR A 90 -6.68 -4.05 12.98
CA TYR A 90 -5.45 -3.97 12.17
C TYR A 90 -4.34 -4.86 12.71
N SER A 91 -4.68 -5.77 13.62
CA SER A 91 -3.77 -6.74 14.20
C SER A 91 -4.33 -8.16 14.06
N LYS A 92 -3.44 -9.13 14.03
CA LYS A 92 -3.80 -10.54 14.09
C LYS A 92 -2.88 -11.24 15.07
N VAL A 93 -3.44 -12.20 15.81
CA VAL A 93 -2.75 -12.96 16.84
C VAL A 93 -2.97 -14.44 16.58
N GLU A 94 -1.87 -15.19 16.49
CA GLU A 94 -1.86 -16.65 16.53
C GLU A 94 -1.37 -17.08 17.90
N CYS A 95 -1.89 -18.20 18.41
CA CYS A 95 -1.50 -18.76 19.68
C CYS A 95 -1.17 -20.26 19.51
N VAL A 96 0.04 -20.61 19.86
CA VAL A 96 0.51 -22.00 19.86
C VAL A 96 0.70 -22.42 21.32
N ASN A 97 0.04 -23.52 21.72
CA ASN A 97 0.17 -24.08 23.05
C ASN A 97 1.05 -25.31 22.98
N SER A 98 2.06 -25.39 23.84
CA SER A 98 2.83 -26.59 24.09
C SER A 98 2.55 -27.12 25.49
N TYR A 99 2.54 -28.44 25.61
CA TYR A 99 2.29 -29.10 26.86
C TYR A 99 3.58 -29.80 27.29
N SER A 100 4.12 -29.47 28.47
CA SER A 100 5.22 -30.21 29.08
C SER A 100 4.71 -31.08 30.24
N ASP A 101 5.06 -32.35 30.20
CA ASP A 101 4.81 -33.30 31.33
C ASP A 101 5.97 -33.14 32.32
N THR A 102 5.71 -32.54 33.48
CA THR A 102 6.67 -32.53 34.57
C THR A 102 6.28 -33.55 35.61
N TYR A 103 7.09 -34.61 35.78
CA TYR A 103 6.93 -35.54 36.86
C TYR A 103 7.37 -34.93 38.19
N LEU A 104 6.46 -34.75 39.11
CA LEU A 104 6.82 -34.44 40.51
C LEU A 104 7.43 -35.67 41.16
N GLU A 105 8.70 -35.58 41.50
CA GLU A 105 9.34 -36.59 42.42
C GLU A 105 8.56 -36.61 43.70
N ARG A 106 8.01 -37.79 44.06
CA ARG A 106 7.27 -38.15 45.24
C ARG A 106 5.78 -38.45 45.07
N GLY A 107 5.35 -39.05 43.95
CA GLY A 107 4.04 -39.74 43.94
C GLY A 107 2.78 -38.87 44.02
N MET A 108 2.93 -37.55 43.85
CA MET A 108 1.80 -36.61 43.83
C MET A 108 1.49 -36.12 42.41
N GLY A 109 0.94 -36.99 41.59
CA GLY A 109 0.27 -36.57 40.36
C GLY A 109 1.16 -36.02 39.24
N ARG A 110 0.61 -35.94 38.03
CA ARG A 110 1.21 -35.25 36.89
C ARG A 110 0.76 -33.79 36.92
N VAL A 111 1.68 -32.84 36.82
CA VAL A 111 1.38 -31.45 36.59
C VAL A 111 1.67 -31.15 35.10
N TYR A 112 0.67 -30.69 34.40
CA TYR A 112 0.80 -30.24 33.05
C TYR A 112 1.09 -28.74 33.09
N ASP A 113 2.31 -28.32 32.76
CA ASP A 113 2.59 -26.94 32.51
C ASP A 113 2.20 -26.62 31.07
N ILE A 114 1.30 -25.65 30.91
CA ILE A 114 0.89 -25.13 29.59
C ILE A 114 1.74 -23.91 29.31
N GLU A 115 2.56 -24.03 28.31
CA GLU A 115 3.33 -22.90 27.77
C GLU A 115 2.60 -22.38 26.54
N SER A 116 2.33 -21.08 26.51
CA SER A 116 1.64 -20.42 25.38
C SER A 116 2.59 -19.45 24.67
N GLU A 117 2.69 -19.60 23.36
CA GLU A 117 3.44 -18.72 22.50
C GLU A 117 2.46 -17.91 21.63
N TYR A 118 2.66 -16.60 21.61
CA TYR A 118 1.81 -15.67 20.88
C TYR A 118 2.60 -14.96 19.78
N PHE A 119 2.09 -15.06 18.56
CA PHE A 119 2.64 -14.47 17.37
C PHE A 119 1.70 -13.38 16.89
N ILE A 120 2.16 -12.14 16.96
CA ILE A 120 1.33 -10.96 16.69
C ILE A 120 1.85 -10.25 15.43
N THR A 121 0.97 -10.04 14.47
CA THR A 121 1.25 -9.17 13.32
C THR A 121 0.38 -7.91 13.42
N THR A 122 1.03 -6.75 13.37
CA THR A 122 0.39 -5.44 13.46
C THR A 122 1.13 -4.40 12.61
N ASN A 123 0.96 -3.11 12.89
CA ASN A 123 1.69 -2.02 12.26
C ASN A 123 2.07 -0.92 13.28
N LEU A 124 3.03 -0.10 12.89
CA LEU A 124 3.58 0.94 13.79
C LEU A 124 2.51 1.95 14.24
N ARG A 125 1.53 2.29 13.39
CA ARG A 125 0.45 3.21 13.79
C ARG A 125 -0.34 2.68 14.98
N VAL A 126 -0.70 1.39 14.97
CA VAL A 126 -1.42 0.75 16.09
C VAL A 126 -0.62 0.86 17.39
N CYS A 127 0.69 0.63 17.33
CA CYS A 127 1.56 0.75 18.51
C CYS A 127 1.63 2.20 19.02
N LEU A 128 1.78 3.17 18.12
CA LEU A 128 1.89 4.60 18.47
C LEU A 128 0.60 5.17 19.08
N GLU A 129 -0.54 4.92 18.45
CA GLU A 129 -1.84 5.46 18.89
C GLU A 129 -2.31 4.88 20.23
N ASN A 130 -1.77 3.72 20.61
CA ASN A 130 -2.16 3.01 21.84
C ASN A 130 -1.03 2.95 22.88
N ASN A 131 0.01 3.77 22.73
CA ASN A 131 1.17 3.84 23.64
C ASN A 131 1.81 2.45 23.88
N ARG A 132 1.98 1.67 22.79
CA ARG A 132 2.56 0.31 22.82
C ARG A 132 3.97 0.24 22.24
N GLN A 133 4.61 1.37 21.96
CA GLN A 133 5.96 1.41 21.37
C GLN A 133 7.06 0.94 22.32
N GLU A 134 6.87 1.02 23.61
CA GLU A 134 7.81 0.55 24.63
C GLU A 134 8.02 -0.97 24.59
N TYR A 135 7.03 -1.74 24.13
CA TYR A 135 7.12 -3.19 24.00
C TYR A 135 7.77 -3.65 22.69
N LEU A 136 8.06 -2.72 21.78
CA LEU A 136 8.66 -3.06 20.49
C LEU A 136 10.12 -3.53 20.60
N THR A 137 10.85 -3.06 21.62
CA THR A 137 12.26 -3.40 21.80
C THR A 137 12.45 -4.85 22.25
N ASP A 138 11.56 -5.36 23.11
CA ASP A 138 11.73 -6.67 23.74
C ASP A 138 10.98 -7.79 23.02
N ALA A 139 9.90 -7.46 22.30
CA ALA A 139 9.04 -8.44 21.64
C ALA A 139 9.16 -8.43 20.10
N LEU A 140 9.83 -7.43 19.52
CA LEU A 140 10.03 -7.34 18.08
C LEU A 140 10.86 -8.53 17.59
N CYS A 141 10.37 -9.20 16.55
CA CYS A 141 11.04 -10.37 15.99
C CYS A 141 10.93 -10.39 14.45
N GLU A 142 11.67 -11.30 13.84
CA GLU A 142 11.45 -11.68 12.46
C GLU A 142 10.17 -12.51 12.33
N PRO A 143 9.45 -12.45 11.18
CA PRO A 143 8.26 -13.27 10.97
C PRO A 143 8.61 -14.76 10.95
N THR A 144 7.76 -15.55 11.59
CA THR A 144 7.79 -17.01 11.54
C THR A 144 6.59 -17.53 10.73
N GLU A 145 6.47 -18.84 10.56
CA GLU A 145 5.32 -19.48 9.92
C GLU A 145 3.98 -19.24 10.66
N TYR A 146 4.03 -18.92 11.94
CA TYR A 146 2.86 -18.63 12.79
C TYR A 146 2.38 -17.19 12.69
N HIS A 147 3.18 -16.26 12.14
CA HIS A 147 2.75 -14.89 11.93
C HIS A 147 1.84 -14.78 10.72
N TYR A 148 0.78 -13.99 10.86
CA TYR A 148 -0.06 -13.62 9.71
C TYR A 148 0.71 -12.70 8.76
N LYS A 149 0.83 -13.10 7.50
CA LYS A 149 1.56 -12.34 6.49
C LYS A 149 0.78 -11.09 6.09
N ARG A 150 1.51 -9.99 5.91
CA ARG A 150 1.04 -8.76 5.25
C ARG A 150 1.85 -8.53 3.99
N TYR A 151 1.16 -8.16 2.93
CA TYR A 151 1.78 -7.84 1.64
C TYR A 151 1.55 -6.40 1.29
N THR A 152 2.55 -5.78 0.68
CA THR A 152 2.50 -4.42 0.16
C THR A 152 2.66 -4.47 -1.35
N VAL A 153 1.72 -3.83 -2.06
CA VAL A 153 1.72 -3.78 -3.53
C VAL A 153 1.59 -2.34 -3.98
N LYS A 154 2.45 -1.95 -4.91
CA LYS A 154 2.37 -0.69 -5.63
C LYS A 154 1.71 -0.93 -6.98
N PHE A 155 0.60 -0.25 -7.24
CA PHE A 155 -0.08 -0.24 -8.53
C PHE A 155 0.24 1.04 -9.29
N ILE A 156 0.44 0.90 -10.59
CA ILE A 156 0.39 1.98 -11.56
C ILE A 156 -0.93 1.81 -12.31
N CYS A 157 -1.87 2.68 -12.04
CA CYS A 157 -3.23 2.60 -12.56
C CYS A 157 -3.77 4.00 -12.87
N ASP A 158 -4.99 4.08 -13.37
CA ASP A 158 -5.68 5.34 -13.51
C ASP A 158 -6.43 5.75 -12.23
N ARG A 159 -6.93 6.97 -12.18
CA ARG A 159 -7.62 7.52 -11.01
C ARG A 159 -8.99 6.88 -10.78
N GLY A 160 -9.64 6.36 -11.82
CA GLY A 160 -10.87 5.59 -11.68
C GLY A 160 -10.64 4.30 -10.91
N ILE A 161 -9.57 3.56 -11.26
CA ILE A 161 -9.18 2.33 -10.58
C ILE A 161 -8.67 2.60 -9.16
N LEU A 162 -7.96 3.70 -8.93
CA LEU A 162 -7.62 4.13 -7.57
C LEU A 162 -8.90 4.26 -6.72
N ALA A 163 -9.94 4.92 -7.22
CA ALA A 163 -11.20 5.09 -6.50
C ALA A 163 -11.90 3.73 -6.24
N GLU A 164 -11.77 2.76 -7.15
CA GLU A 164 -12.29 1.41 -6.96
C GLU A 164 -11.51 0.61 -5.90
N PHE A 165 -10.19 0.70 -5.89
CA PHE A 165 -9.35 -0.06 -4.97
C PHE A 165 -9.42 0.50 -3.54
N THR A 166 -9.51 1.80 -3.36
CA THR A 166 -9.62 2.42 -2.03
C THR A 166 -10.95 2.12 -1.31
N ARG A 167 -11.90 1.44 -1.95
CA ARG A 167 -13.11 0.92 -1.29
C ARG A 167 -12.84 -0.31 -0.40
N HIS A 168 -11.69 -0.96 -0.54
CA HIS A 168 -11.27 -2.10 0.30
C HIS A 168 -10.73 -1.62 1.64
N ARG A 169 -11.62 -1.24 2.57
CA ARG A 169 -11.35 -0.46 3.79
C ARG A 169 -10.40 -1.11 4.80
N ARG A 170 -10.11 -2.41 4.68
CA ARG A 170 -9.15 -3.12 5.55
C ARG A 170 -7.69 -2.89 5.16
N PHE A 171 -7.46 -2.36 3.96
CA PHE A 171 -6.12 -1.99 3.51
C PHE A 171 -5.75 -0.60 3.98
N SER A 172 -4.45 -0.40 4.11
CA SER A 172 -3.87 0.94 4.20
C SER A 172 -3.46 1.40 2.80
N PHE A 173 -3.62 2.69 2.53
CA PHE A 173 -3.44 3.27 1.21
C PHE A 173 -2.52 4.47 1.24
N MET A 174 -1.61 4.54 0.26
CA MET A 174 -0.84 5.74 -0.05
C MET A 174 -0.87 5.96 -1.56
N ALA A 175 -1.29 7.15 -1.99
CA ALA A 175 -1.45 7.44 -3.40
C ALA A 175 -0.70 8.71 -3.81
N GLU A 176 -0.26 8.73 -5.06
CA GLU A 176 0.26 9.93 -5.72
C GLU A 176 -0.80 11.05 -5.67
N SER A 177 -0.40 12.20 -5.16
CA SER A 177 -1.32 13.30 -4.90
C SER A 177 -1.26 14.35 -6.01
N THR A 178 -2.35 14.50 -6.76
CA THR A 178 -2.52 15.59 -7.72
C THR A 178 -2.59 16.98 -7.05
N ARG A 179 -2.65 17.04 -5.73
CA ARG A 179 -2.59 18.28 -4.98
C ARG A 179 -1.17 18.84 -4.89
N TYR A 180 -0.18 17.95 -4.79
CA TYR A 180 1.23 18.31 -4.60
C TYR A 180 2.08 18.08 -5.85
N CYS A 181 1.71 17.13 -6.70
CA CYS A 181 2.44 16.83 -7.92
C CYS A 181 2.09 17.87 -9.00
N ASN A 182 3.10 18.60 -9.44
CA ASN A 182 3.00 19.50 -10.59
C ASN A 182 3.58 18.80 -11.81
N TYR A 183 2.71 18.36 -12.71
CA TYR A 183 3.09 17.58 -13.89
C TYR A 183 3.80 18.40 -14.97
N SER A 184 3.78 19.75 -14.89
CA SER A 184 4.58 20.63 -15.75
C SER A 184 6.05 20.76 -15.31
N LYS A 185 6.51 19.96 -14.33
CA LYS A 185 7.91 19.95 -13.87
C LYS A 185 8.73 18.86 -14.57
N ASN A 186 10.04 19.11 -14.69
CA ASN A 186 10.99 18.19 -15.32
C ASN A 186 10.95 16.75 -14.78
N LYS A 187 10.68 16.57 -13.49
CA LYS A 187 10.54 15.23 -12.87
C LYS A 187 9.37 14.40 -13.44
N PHE A 188 8.43 15.04 -14.14
CA PHE A 188 7.34 14.41 -14.88
C PHE A 188 7.53 14.53 -16.39
N ASN A 189 8.74 14.90 -16.85
CA ASN A 189 9.06 15.19 -18.24
C ASN A 189 8.16 16.27 -18.86
N ASN A 190 7.65 17.19 -18.05
CA ASN A 190 6.75 18.27 -18.45
C ASN A 190 5.51 17.79 -19.23
N GLN A 191 4.99 16.61 -18.87
CA GLN A 191 3.84 16.02 -19.57
C GLN A 191 2.96 15.23 -18.63
N LEU A 192 1.69 15.09 -18.97
CA LEU A 192 0.77 14.16 -18.32
C LEU A 192 0.98 12.75 -18.84
N THR A 193 0.76 11.80 -17.95
CA THR A 193 0.76 10.37 -18.29
C THR A 193 -0.66 9.82 -18.11
N PHE A 194 -1.16 9.06 -19.07
CA PHE A 194 -2.47 8.43 -19.02
C PHE A 194 -2.34 6.91 -19.16
N ILE A 195 -3.26 6.21 -18.54
CA ILE A 195 -3.36 4.75 -18.64
C ILE A 195 -4.22 4.39 -19.86
N ILE A 196 -3.70 3.56 -20.73
CA ILE A 196 -4.45 3.03 -21.87
C ILE A 196 -5.52 2.07 -21.33
N PRO A 197 -6.84 2.33 -21.55
CA PRO A 197 -7.87 1.40 -21.15
C PRO A 197 -7.73 0.03 -21.84
N CYS A 198 -8.00 -1.05 -21.12
CA CYS A 198 -7.80 -2.43 -21.60
C CYS A 198 -8.64 -2.79 -22.85
N TRP A 199 -9.69 -2.04 -23.17
CA TRP A 199 -10.50 -2.20 -24.38
C TRP A 199 -10.00 -1.46 -25.60
N ILE A 200 -9.01 -0.55 -25.45
CA ILE A 200 -8.33 0.11 -26.58
C ILE A 200 -7.12 -0.72 -26.97
N LYS A 201 -7.19 -1.43 -28.11
CA LYS A 201 -6.15 -2.39 -28.52
C LYS A 201 -5.08 -1.79 -29.43
N ASP A 202 -5.40 -0.74 -30.17
CA ASP A 202 -4.55 -0.21 -31.23
C ASP A 202 -3.56 0.87 -30.75
N LEU A 203 -3.75 1.41 -29.54
CA LEU A 203 -2.84 2.37 -28.95
C LEU A 203 -1.63 1.66 -28.32
N LYS A 204 -0.44 2.20 -28.64
CA LYS A 204 0.83 1.73 -28.10
C LYS A 204 1.29 2.64 -26.96
N GLU A 205 2.10 2.09 -26.07
CA GLU A 205 2.82 2.88 -25.07
C GLU A 205 3.84 3.81 -25.77
N GLY A 206 3.98 5.02 -25.26
CA GLY A 206 4.92 5.99 -25.81
C GLY A 206 4.56 7.44 -25.52
N ASN A 207 5.39 8.32 -26.06
CA ASN A 207 5.16 9.77 -26.01
C ASN A 207 4.46 10.22 -27.28
N TYR A 208 3.45 11.07 -27.12
CA TYR A 208 2.66 11.61 -28.21
C TYR A 208 2.76 13.13 -28.15
N TYR A 209 3.28 13.70 -29.23
CA TYR A 209 3.53 15.14 -29.37
C TYR A 209 2.63 15.69 -30.46
N ALA A 210 1.82 16.67 -30.11
CA ALA A 210 1.01 17.48 -31.02
C ALA A 210 -0.13 16.80 -31.82
N TYR A 211 -1.03 17.64 -32.13
CA TYR A 211 -2.29 17.52 -32.87
C TYR A 211 -2.23 16.91 -34.27
N CYS A 212 -1.11 16.37 -34.71
CA CYS A 212 -0.80 16.35 -36.16
C CYS A 212 -1.46 15.23 -36.97
N GLU A 213 -2.10 14.23 -36.39
CA GLU A 213 -2.57 13.11 -37.22
C GLU A 213 -3.97 12.55 -36.92
N TYR A 214 -4.72 13.15 -36.01
CA TYR A 214 -6.10 12.73 -35.73
C TYR A 214 -7.11 13.72 -36.32
N HIS A 215 -7.02 13.97 -37.63
CA HIS A 215 -8.07 14.69 -38.34
C HIS A 215 -9.30 13.82 -38.51
N HIS A 216 -10.41 14.36 -38.03
CA HIS A 216 -11.80 14.01 -38.27
C HIS A 216 -12.07 13.09 -39.46
N ALA A 217 -12.06 11.81 -39.26
CA ALA A 217 -12.74 10.88 -40.09
C ALA A 217 -13.49 9.91 -39.18
N GLU A 218 -14.80 10.02 -39.20
CA GLU A 218 -15.79 9.14 -38.57
C GLU A 218 -15.56 8.77 -37.09
N THR A 219 -16.58 8.94 -36.29
CA THR A 219 -16.75 8.75 -34.88
C THR A 219 -16.11 7.46 -34.31
N ASP A 220 -14.78 7.43 -34.18
CA ASP A 220 -14.06 6.37 -33.50
C ASP A 220 -13.90 6.76 -32.02
N PRO A 221 -14.58 6.06 -31.07
CA PRO A 221 -14.48 6.36 -29.64
C PRO A 221 -13.06 6.38 -29.09
N CYS A 222 -12.13 5.60 -29.68
CA CYS A 222 -10.73 5.59 -29.26
C CYS A 222 -10.01 6.91 -29.60
N LYS A 223 -10.33 7.49 -30.78
CA LYS A 223 -9.83 8.80 -31.21
C LYS A 223 -10.36 9.92 -30.35
N GLU A 224 -11.65 9.89 -30.00
CA GLU A 224 -12.27 10.86 -29.11
C GLU A 224 -11.63 10.82 -27.71
N TRP A 225 -11.42 9.62 -27.16
CA TRP A 225 -10.73 9.46 -25.87
C TRP A 225 -9.30 10.03 -25.93
N PHE A 226 -8.54 9.72 -26.99
CA PHE A 226 -7.19 10.21 -27.18
C PHE A 226 -7.15 11.75 -27.28
N ALA A 227 -8.04 12.34 -28.08
CA ALA A 227 -8.15 13.78 -28.23
C ALA A 227 -8.52 14.46 -26.90
N ALA A 228 -9.42 13.88 -26.13
CA ALA A 228 -9.77 14.39 -24.81
C ALA A 228 -8.59 14.38 -23.83
N CYS A 229 -7.76 13.32 -23.84
CA CYS A 229 -6.53 13.25 -23.03
C CYS A 229 -5.51 14.32 -23.44
N MET A 230 -5.30 14.53 -24.76
CA MET A 230 -4.42 15.58 -25.28
C MET A 230 -4.90 16.97 -24.87
N ASN A 231 -6.19 17.24 -24.99
CA ASN A 231 -6.79 18.51 -24.59
C ASN A 231 -6.66 18.74 -23.07
N ALA A 232 -6.83 17.70 -22.26
CA ALA A 232 -6.66 17.80 -20.80
C ALA A 232 -5.22 18.18 -20.43
N GLU A 233 -4.21 17.61 -21.10
CA GLU A 233 -2.80 18.00 -20.92
C GLU A 233 -2.58 19.47 -21.28
N HIS A 234 -3.06 19.89 -22.45
CA HIS A 234 -2.92 21.25 -22.91
C HIS A 234 -3.53 22.26 -21.92
N VAL A 235 -4.80 22.04 -21.55
CA VAL A 235 -5.51 22.93 -20.62
C VAL A 235 -4.86 22.93 -19.23
N TYR A 236 -4.42 21.79 -18.72
CA TYR A 236 -3.72 21.70 -17.44
C TYR A 236 -2.44 22.54 -17.45
N THR A 237 -1.64 22.39 -18.51
CA THR A 237 -0.38 23.14 -18.66
C THR A 237 -0.62 24.64 -18.72
N GLU A 238 -1.58 25.08 -19.55
CA GLU A 238 -1.97 26.49 -19.61
C GLU A 238 -2.44 27.07 -18.27
N LEU A 239 -3.23 26.32 -17.51
CA LEU A 239 -3.69 26.75 -16.18
C LEU A 239 -2.50 26.95 -15.22
N ILE A 240 -1.52 26.03 -15.23
CA ILE A 240 -0.30 26.17 -14.44
C ILE A 240 0.53 27.40 -14.90
N GLU A 241 0.69 27.61 -16.20
CA GLU A 241 1.41 28.76 -16.77
C GLU A 241 0.72 30.10 -16.42
N LYS A 242 -0.60 30.09 -16.35
CA LYS A 242 -1.43 31.23 -15.90
C LYS A 242 -1.43 31.42 -14.37
N GLY A 243 -0.64 30.61 -13.63
CA GLY A 243 -0.42 30.77 -12.19
C GLY A 243 -1.31 29.94 -11.28
N TRP A 244 -2.14 29.06 -11.82
CA TRP A 244 -2.91 28.14 -11.00
C TRP A 244 -2.00 27.14 -10.29
N LYS A 245 -2.32 26.81 -9.03
CA LYS A 245 -1.62 25.77 -8.28
C LYS A 245 -2.08 24.38 -8.77
N PRO A 246 -1.23 23.33 -8.63
CA PRO A 246 -1.61 21.97 -9.02
C PRO A 246 -2.97 21.52 -8.43
N GLN A 247 -3.26 21.90 -7.18
CA GLN A 247 -4.54 21.57 -6.50
C GLN A 247 -5.76 22.25 -7.15
N GLU A 248 -5.57 23.29 -7.94
CA GLU A 248 -6.60 24.00 -8.67
C GLU A 248 -6.70 23.45 -10.10
N ALA A 249 -5.57 23.39 -10.81
CA ALA A 249 -5.49 22.91 -12.18
C ALA A 249 -5.94 21.45 -12.35
N ARG A 250 -5.78 20.60 -11.32
CA ARG A 250 -6.19 19.18 -11.33
C ARG A 250 -7.69 18.96 -11.59
N THR A 251 -8.52 19.99 -11.46
CA THR A 251 -9.97 19.87 -11.61
C THR A 251 -10.41 19.47 -13.01
N ILE A 252 -9.55 19.68 -14.02
CA ILE A 252 -9.83 19.30 -15.41
C ILE A 252 -9.25 17.92 -15.79
N LEU A 253 -8.53 17.26 -14.89
CA LEU A 253 -7.87 15.98 -15.18
C LEU A 253 -8.87 14.84 -15.24
N PRO A 254 -8.87 14.02 -16.30
CA PRO A 254 -9.80 12.91 -16.46
C PRO A 254 -9.43 11.72 -15.55
N ASN A 255 -10.35 10.79 -15.39
CA ASN A 255 -10.13 9.55 -14.65
C ASN A 255 -9.01 8.68 -15.24
N SER A 256 -8.74 8.78 -16.53
CA SER A 256 -7.65 8.06 -17.20
C SER A 256 -6.25 8.56 -16.83
N LEU A 257 -6.13 9.68 -16.08
CA LEU A 257 -4.83 10.14 -15.59
C LEU A 257 -4.15 9.04 -14.76
N LYS A 258 -2.89 8.76 -15.11
CA LYS A 258 -2.03 7.84 -14.35
C LYS A 258 -1.91 8.29 -12.89
N THR A 259 -1.96 7.34 -11.99
CA THR A 259 -1.61 7.51 -10.59
C THR A 259 -0.81 6.32 -10.08
N GLU A 260 -0.15 6.48 -8.94
CA GLU A 260 0.44 5.38 -8.21
C GLU A 260 -0.31 5.18 -6.90
N LEU A 261 -0.61 3.93 -6.59
CA LEU A 261 -1.31 3.54 -5.39
C LEU A 261 -0.52 2.43 -4.69
N ILE A 262 -0.08 2.66 -3.46
CA ILE A 262 0.51 1.62 -2.61
C ILE A 262 -0.58 1.15 -1.66
N MET A 263 -0.81 -0.17 -1.64
CA MET A 263 -1.75 -0.84 -0.75
C MET A 263 -1.02 -1.85 0.11
N THR A 264 -1.33 -1.89 1.42
CA THR A 264 -0.83 -2.94 2.31
C THR A 264 -1.96 -3.52 3.13
N GLY A 265 -1.96 -4.84 3.29
CA GLY A 265 -2.98 -5.57 4.04
C GLY A 265 -2.56 -7.01 4.31
N PHE A 266 -3.34 -7.71 5.14
CA PHE A 266 -3.12 -9.12 5.42
C PHE A 266 -3.42 -10.00 4.20
N ASP A 267 -2.81 -11.17 4.12
CA ASP A 267 -3.11 -12.16 3.07
C ASP A 267 -4.62 -12.38 2.91
N SER A 268 -5.35 -12.56 4.00
CA SER A 268 -6.81 -12.74 3.96
C SER A 268 -7.58 -11.55 3.35
N ASP A 269 -7.03 -10.33 3.46
CA ASP A 269 -7.63 -9.14 2.84
C ASP A 269 -7.35 -9.16 1.32
N TRP A 270 -6.17 -9.62 0.91
CA TRP A 270 -5.83 -9.83 -0.50
C TRP A 270 -6.68 -10.94 -1.13
N GLN A 271 -6.95 -12.05 -0.41
CA GLN A 271 -7.86 -13.09 -0.91
C GLN A 271 -9.27 -12.53 -1.12
N HIS A 272 -9.76 -11.67 -0.21
CA HIS A 272 -11.04 -10.99 -0.39
C HIS A 272 -11.01 -10.00 -1.58
N PHE A 273 -9.91 -9.26 -1.75
CA PHE A 273 -9.71 -8.38 -2.91
C PHE A 273 -9.78 -9.17 -4.21
N PHE A 274 -9.08 -10.29 -4.33
CA PHE A 274 -9.11 -11.13 -5.54
C PHE A 274 -10.50 -11.70 -5.79
N LYS A 275 -11.22 -12.14 -4.75
CA LYS A 275 -12.59 -12.62 -4.90
C LYS A 275 -13.51 -11.59 -5.55
N LEU A 276 -13.35 -10.32 -5.21
CA LEU A 276 -14.18 -9.24 -5.74
C LEU A 276 -13.67 -8.71 -7.09
N ARG A 277 -12.36 -8.52 -7.24
CA ARG A 277 -11.79 -7.82 -8.40
C ARG A 277 -11.46 -8.72 -9.57
N CYS A 278 -11.31 -10.04 -9.35
CA CYS A 278 -11.22 -11.02 -10.43
C CYS A 278 -12.58 -11.57 -10.87
N ALA A 279 -13.67 -11.15 -10.25
CA ALA A 279 -15.02 -11.58 -10.61
C ALA A 279 -15.38 -11.15 -12.05
N PRO A 280 -16.23 -11.91 -12.78
CA PRO A 280 -16.60 -11.59 -14.17
C PRO A 280 -17.28 -10.22 -14.33
N ASN A 281 -17.96 -9.75 -13.30
CA ASN A 281 -18.69 -8.47 -13.27
C ASN A 281 -17.86 -7.32 -12.67
N ALA A 282 -16.58 -7.53 -12.38
CA ALA A 282 -15.69 -6.46 -11.93
C ALA A 282 -15.40 -5.49 -13.09
N HIS A 283 -15.05 -4.23 -12.74
CA HIS A 283 -14.61 -3.26 -13.74
C HIS A 283 -13.42 -3.82 -14.54
N PRO A 284 -13.43 -3.81 -15.89
CA PRO A 284 -12.43 -4.52 -16.70
C PRO A 284 -10.98 -4.16 -16.39
N GLN A 285 -10.64 -2.87 -16.20
CA GLN A 285 -9.30 -2.44 -15.84
C GLN A 285 -8.90 -2.88 -14.41
N ALA A 286 -9.86 -2.91 -13.46
CA ALA A 286 -9.61 -3.42 -12.12
C ALA A 286 -9.33 -4.93 -12.15
N LYS A 287 -10.11 -5.65 -12.96
CA LYS A 287 -9.94 -7.09 -13.18
C LYS A 287 -8.59 -7.41 -13.83
N GLU A 288 -8.18 -6.65 -14.85
CA GLU A 288 -6.89 -6.81 -15.52
C GLU A 288 -5.73 -6.78 -14.50
N LEU A 289 -5.66 -5.76 -13.66
CA LEU A 289 -4.62 -5.64 -12.63
C LEU A 289 -4.72 -6.73 -11.56
N ALA A 290 -5.94 -7.04 -11.11
CA ALA A 290 -6.16 -8.04 -10.07
C ALA A 290 -5.81 -9.45 -10.54
N ASP A 291 -6.14 -9.83 -11.77
CA ASP A 291 -5.79 -11.12 -12.35
C ASP A 291 -4.27 -11.28 -12.46
N MET A 292 -3.58 -10.27 -13.03
CA MET A 292 -2.12 -10.28 -13.14
C MET A 292 -1.43 -10.40 -11.78
N LEU A 293 -1.96 -9.72 -10.74
CA LEU A 293 -1.41 -9.79 -9.39
C LEU A 293 -1.66 -11.15 -8.75
N LYS A 294 -2.88 -11.69 -8.88
CA LYS A 294 -3.26 -13.00 -8.32
C LYS A 294 -2.36 -14.12 -8.81
N ASP A 295 -1.96 -14.10 -10.07
CA ASP A 295 -1.05 -15.08 -10.65
C ASP A 295 0.34 -15.06 -9.98
N LYS A 296 0.73 -13.93 -9.37
CA LYS A 296 1.99 -13.81 -8.60
C LYS A 296 1.85 -14.26 -7.15
N PHE A 297 0.67 -14.09 -6.55
CA PHE A 297 0.39 -14.56 -5.19
C PHE A 297 0.26 -16.08 -5.10
N ASN A 298 -0.08 -16.76 -6.20
CA ASN A 298 -0.24 -18.22 -6.27
C ASN A 298 1.07 -18.96 -6.60
N LYS A 299 2.18 -18.25 -6.81
CA LYS A 299 3.51 -18.80 -7.08
C LYS A 299 4.39 -18.74 -5.84
#